data_6772691b82b47c51044570c013fce17d
#
_entry.id   6772691b82b47c51044570c013fce17d
#
_cell.length_a   1.000
_cell.length_b   1.000
_cell.length_c   1.000
_cell.angle_alpha   90.00
_cell.angle_beta   90.00
_cell.angle_gamma   90.00
#
_symmetry.space_group_name_H-M   'P 1'
#
loop_
_entity.id
_entity.type
_entity.pdbx_description
1 polymer ?
#
loop_
_entity_poly.entity_id
_entity_poly.type
_entity_poly.pdbx_seq_one_letter_code
_entity_poly.pdbx_strand_id
1 'polypeptide(L)' 'MQDEVRERIEAAIPNARVQVEIEGNRASIAVISAHFDGMSRVKKQQEVYACIEDLISSGFLHAVTIKAETP' A
#
# COMPACT_ATOMS: atom_id res chain seq x y z
N MET A 1 6.73 -12.33 -1.36
CA MET A 1 5.62 -11.51 -0.88
C MET A 1 5.80 -10.01 -1.11
N GLN A 2 6.99 -9.50 -0.92
CA GLN A 2 7.28 -8.08 -1.11
C GLN A 2 6.98 -7.62 -2.54
N ASP A 3 7.40 -8.38 -3.52
CA ASP A 3 7.15 -8.06 -4.93
C ASP A 3 5.66 -8.14 -5.27
N GLU A 4 4.97 -9.11 -4.71
CA GLU A 4 3.53 -9.26 -4.95
C GLU A 4 2.76 -8.06 -4.41
N VAL A 5 3.09 -7.59 -3.22
CA VAL A 5 2.45 -6.42 -2.63
C VAL A 5 2.67 -5.19 -3.50
N ARG A 6 3.92 -4.97 -3.94
CA ARG A 6 4.24 -3.85 -4.81
C ARG A 6 3.47 -3.90 -6.11
N GLU A 7 3.44 -5.06 -6.74
CA GLU A 7 2.75 -5.23 -8.03
C GLU A 7 1.25 -4.99 -7.92
N ARG A 8 0.63 -5.44 -6.83
CA ARG A 8 -0.80 -5.21 -6.59
C ARG A 8 -1.11 -3.71 -6.50
N ILE A 9 -0.26 -2.98 -5.79
CA ILE A 9 -0.45 -1.54 -5.61
C ILE A 9 -0.21 -0.80 -6.92
N GLU A 10 0.84 -1.16 -7.64
CA GLU A 10 1.14 -0.54 -8.94
C GLU A 10 0.03 -0.77 -9.96
N ALA A 11 -0.61 -1.94 -9.92
CA ALA A 11 -1.71 -2.25 -10.82
C ALA A 11 -2.98 -1.46 -10.49
N ALA A 12 -3.20 -1.15 -9.22
CA ALA A 12 -4.42 -0.50 -8.75
C ALA A 12 -4.32 1.02 -8.74
N ILE A 13 -3.13 1.57 -8.53
CA ILE A 13 -2.94 3.02 -8.38
C ILE A 13 -2.08 3.54 -9.54
N PRO A 14 -2.64 4.41 -10.39
CA PRO A 14 -1.93 4.90 -11.58
C PRO A 14 -0.64 5.63 -11.25
N ASN A 15 0.41 5.33 -12.01
CA ASN A 15 1.70 6.01 -11.93
C ASN A 15 2.28 6.03 -10.52
N ALA A 16 2.01 5.00 -9.74
CA ALA A 16 2.48 4.93 -8.36
C ALA A 16 3.95 4.54 -8.29
N ARG A 17 4.67 5.21 -7.40
CA ARG A 17 5.97 4.78 -6.94
C ARG A 17 5.75 4.06 -5.64
N VAL A 18 6.14 2.80 -5.57
CA VAL A 18 5.84 1.95 -4.43
C VAL A 18 7.12 1.39 -3.84
N GLN A 19 7.29 1.56 -2.53
CA GLN A 19 8.34 0.92 -1.77
C GLN A 19 7.70 0.05 -0.72
N VAL A 20 8.12 -1.20 -0.65
CA VAL A 20 7.58 -2.17 0.30
C VAL A 20 8.75 -2.83 1.03
N GLU A 21 8.68 -2.82 2.35
CA GLU A 21 9.62 -3.56 3.19
C GLU A 21 8.82 -4.49 4.06
N ILE A 22 9.15 -5.78 4.03
CA ILE A 22 8.49 -6.78 4.84
C ILE A 22 9.52 -7.45 5.72
N GLU A 23 9.21 -7.50 7.02
CA GLU A 23 10.04 -8.16 8.01
C GLU A 23 9.13 -9.03 8.86
N GLY A 24 9.25 -10.35 8.72
CA GLY A 24 8.34 -11.28 9.36
C GLY A 24 6.92 -11.06 8.84
N ASN A 25 5.99 -10.76 9.75
CA ASN A 25 4.59 -10.47 9.41
C ASN A 25 4.26 -8.96 9.43
N ARG A 26 5.29 -8.12 9.38
CA ARG A 26 5.15 -6.66 9.38
C ARG A 26 5.50 -6.10 8.01
N ALA A 27 4.72 -5.15 7.54
CA ALA A 27 4.96 -4.49 6.28
C ALA A 27 4.98 -2.98 6.45
N SER A 28 5.95 -2.33 5.83
CA SER A 28 6.01 -0.88 5.69
C SER A 28 5.85 -0.55 4.21
N ILE A 29 4.85 0.23 3.88
CA ILE A 29 4.50 0.53 2.49
C ILE A 29 4.48 2.03 2.30
N ALA A 30 5.23 2.51 1.31
CA ALA A 30 5.22 3.91 0.91
C ALA A 30 4.77 3.99 -0.54
N VAL A 31 3.76 4.81 -0.79
CA VAL A 31 3.20 4.99 -2.14
C VAL A 31 3.13 6.46 -2.46
N ILE A 32 3.70 6.84 -3.59
CA ILE A 32 3.66 8.23 -4.08
C ILE A 32 2.96 8.22 -5.43
N SER A 33 1.87 8.98 -5.54
CA SER A 33 1.12 9.05 -6.79
C SER A 33 0.29 10.33 -6.85
N ALA A 34 0.25 10.95 -8.03
CA ALA A 34 -0.62 12.09 -8.29
C ALA A 34 -2.10 11.71 -8.14
N HIS A 35 -2.43 10.43 -8.23
CA HIS A 35 -3.77 9.92 -8.01
C HIS A 35 -4.35 10.32 -6.64
N PHE A 36 -3.48 10.53 -5.66
CA PHE A 36 -3.89 10.90 -4.32
C PHE A 36 -4.23 12.39 -4.15
N ASP A 37 -4.01 13.19 -5.17
CA ASP A 37 -4.28 14.62 -5.10
C ASP A 37 -5.76 14.87 -4.79
N GLY A 38 -6.01 15.73 -3.79
CA GLY A 38 -7.37 16.02 -3.37
C GLY A 38 -8.00 15.01 -2.44
N MET A 39 -7.33 13.91 -2.13
CA MET A 39 -7.85 12.91 -1.21
C MET A 39 -7.49 13.22 0.23
N SER A 40 -8.40 12.89 1.15
CA SER A 40 -8.11 12.97 2.58
C SER A 40 -7.06 11.91 2.95
N ARG A 41 -6.43 12.08 4.09
CA ARG A 41 -5.45 11.12 4.60
C ARG A 41 -6.04 9.72 4.74
N VAL A 42 -7.25 9.65 5.28
CA VAL A 42 -7.96 8.37 5.47
C VAL A 42 -8.24 7.73 4.13
N LYS A 43 -8.70 8.50 3.16
CA LYS A 43 -9.02 7.98 1.84
C LYS A 43 -7.79 7.40 1.13
N LYS A 44 -6.65 8.09 1.21
CA LYS A 44 -5.39 7.59 0.64
C LYS A 44 -5.00 6.26 1.25
N GLN A 45 -5.08 6.13 2.57
CA GLN A 45 -4.74 4.89 3.26
C GLN A 45 -5.69 3.76 2.88
N GLN A 46 -6.98 4.05 2.77
CA GLN A 46 -7.96 3.05 2.36
C GLN A 46 -7.70 2.52 0.96
N GLU A 47 -7.28 3.40 0.05
CA GLU A 47 -6.94 3.00 -1.32
C GLU A 47 -5.80 1.97 -1.34
N VAL A 48 -4.75 2.22 -0.57
CA VAL A 48 -3.61 1.31 -0.50
C VAL A 48 -3.98 0.03 0.25
N TYR A 49 -4.69 0.16 1.36
CA TYR A 49 -5.10 -0.98 2.18
C TYR A 49 -5.94 -1.97 1.37
N ALA A 50 -6.84 -1.47 0.53
CA ALA A 50 -7.71 -2.31 -0.28
C ALA A 50 -6.93 -3.26 -1.20
N CYS A 51 -5.71 -2.88 -1.60
CA CYS A 51 -4.88 -3.69 -2.46
C CYS A 51 -4.35 -4.95 -1.77
N ILE A 52 -4.27 -4.94 -0.44
CA ILE A 52 -3.64 -6.00 0.34
C ILE A 52 -4.55 -6.56 1.43
N GLU A 53 -5.83 -6.23 1.37
CA GLU A 53 -6.79 -6.63 2.40
C GLU A 53 -6.84 -8.13 2.62
N ASP A 54 -6.76 -8.92 1.56
CA ASP A 54 -6.77 -10.37 1.64
C ASP A 54 -5.53 -10.92 2.36
N LEU A 55 -4.38 -10.27 2.21
CA LEU A 55 -3.16 -10.69 2.89
C LEU A 55 -3.24 -10.44 4.39
N ILE A 56 -3.95 -9.39 4.77
CA ILE A 56 -4.18 -9.09 6.18
C ILE A 56 -5.21 -10.04 6.75
N SER A 57 -6.31 -10.28 6.04
CA SER A 57 -7.37 -11.19 6.47
C SER A 57 -6.88 -12.62 6.63
N SER A 58 -5.97 -13.06 5.77
CA SER A 58 -5.43 -14.43 5.82
C SER A 58 -4.36 -14.61 6.89
N GLY A 59 -3.89 -13.51 7.50
CA GLY A 59 -2.89 -13.58 8.56
C GLY A 59 -1.45 -13.55 8.07
N PHE A 60 -1.19 -13.39 6.78
CA PHE A 60 0.16 -13.24 6.27
C PHE A 60 0.83 -11.97 6.76
N LEU A 61 0.05 -10.89 6.88
CA LEU A 61 0.50 -9.62 7.40
C LEU A 61 -0.32 -9.25 8.63
N HIS A 62 0.33 -8.98 9.74
CA HIS A 62 -0.33 -8.63 11.00
C HIS A 62 -0.22 -7.14 11.33
N ALA A 63 0.88 -6.54 10.96
CA ALA A 63 1.10 -5.12 11.21
C ALA A 63 1.49 -4.44 9.90
N VAL A 64 0.74 -3.44 9.50
CA VAL A 64 0.98 -2.73 8.24
C VAL A 64 1.00 -1.23 8.51
N THR A 65 2.07 -0.59 8.07
CA THR A 65 2.20 0.87 8.09
C THR A 65 2.14 1.36 6.66
N ILE A 66 1.24 2.29 6.39
CA ILE A 66 1.03 2.83 5.06
C ILE A 66 1.30 4.33 5.05
N LYS A 67 2.14 4.77 4.13
CA LYS A 67 2.41 6.17 3.89
C LYS A 67 2.03 6.47 2.44
N ALA A 68 0.98 7.21 2.23
CA ALA A 68 0.48 7.55 0.89
C ALA A 68 0.54 9.05 0.68
N GLU A 69 1.26 9.48 -0.35
CA GLU A 69 1.53 10.90 -0.59
C GLU A 69 1.44 11.23 -2.07
N THR A 70 1.24 12.53 -2.34
CA THR A 70 1.41 13.06 -3.70
C THR A 70 2.87 13.41 -3.93
N PRO A 71 3.30 13.47 -5.20
CA PRO A 71 4.67 13.86 -5.53
C PRO A 71 5.00 15.27 -5.07
#